data_c779b5a8661dfbb2e487df7de371a33e
#
_entry.id   c779b5a8661dfbb2e487df7de371a33e
#
_cell.length_a   1.000
_cell.length_b   1.000
_cell.length_c   1.000
_cell.angle_alpha   90.00
_cell.angle_beta   90.00
_cell.angle_gamma   90.00
#
_symmetry.space_group_name_H-M   'P 1'
#
loop_
_entity.id
_entity.type
_entity.pdbx_description
1 polymer ?
#
loop_
_entity_poly.entity_id
_entity_poly.type
_entity_poly.pdbx_seq_one_letter_code
_entity_poly.pdbx_strand_id
1 'polypeptide(L)'
;MSLFNQQPIALQQRHADTAFPLVLMPSHQMANFDEVAQQREALMAQLAIHGAIVFRGCGITDDQRFDCFVTAFGLENFPYAESLSNAVRRNRTPRVFTANEAPRDVEIFLHHEMAQTPLFPRYLFFCCEQAAAVGGATPLCRSDVLLQRLEARLPRFIDRCREKGACYSLVMPGVADQASGQGRSWRDTLGVESREAAEARLASLDYQWRWLPEECLAVTTPALPLIRQTSA
;
A
#
# COMPACT_ATOMS: atom_id res chain seq x y z
N MET A 1 7.64 7.60 31.14
CA MET A 1 8.40 8.34 30.12
C MET A 1 7.84 7.98 28.74
N SER A 2 7.85 8.88 27.78
CA SER A 2 7.40 8.56 26.41
C SER A 2 8.38 7.60 25.76
N LEU A 3 7.89 6.52 25.12
CA LEU A 3 8.72 5.59 24.36
C LEU A 3 9.41 6.27 23.18
N PHE A 4 8.73 7.25 22.58
CA PHE A 4 9.21 7.95 21.41
C PHE A 4 9.32 9.46 21.66
N ASN A 5 10.37 10.04 21.10
CA ASN A 5 10.56 11.48 20.94
C ASN A 5 10.24 11.89 19.51
N GLN A 6 9.56 13.01 19.33
CA GLN A 6 9.34 13.60 18.01
C GLN A 6 10.63 14.27 17.53
N GLN A 7 10.97 14.06 16.27
CA GLN A 7 12.12 14.68 15.63
C GLN A 7 11.72 15.31 14.29
N PRO A 8 11.89 16.63 14.12
CA PRO A 8 11.69 17.24 12.81
C PRO A 8 12.79 16.79 11.83
N ILE A 9 12.44 16.68 10.56
CA ILE A 9 13.38 16.37 9.47
C ILE A 9 13.32 17.45 8.39
N ALA A 10 14.39 17.54 7.60
CA ALA A 10 14.40 18.41 6.44
C ALA A 10 13.25 18.01 5.47
N LEU A 11 12.63 19.00 4.81
CA LEU A 11 11.52 18.84 3.87
C LEU A 11 10.24 18.24 4.47
N GLN A 12 10.14 18.14 5.80
CA GLN A 12 8.90 17.76 6.46
C GLN A 12 7.80 18.78 6.16
N GLN A 13 6.67 18.30 5.63
CA GLN A 13 5.52 19.16 5.34
C GLN A 13 4.75 19.49 6.64
N ARG A 14 4.03 20.59 6.60
CA ARG A 14 3.05 20.94 7.63
C ARG A 14 1.72 21.25 6.96
N HIS A 15 0.65 20.67 7.49
CA HIS A 15 -0.72 20.94 7.07
C HIS A 15 -1.49 21.44 8.27
N ALA A 16 -1.89 22.71 8.25
CA ALA A 16 -2.31 23.42 9.44
C ALA A 16 -1.23 23.28 10.54
N ASP A 17 -1.55 22.73 11.70
CA ASP A 17 -0.61 22.57 12.81
C ASP A 17 0.02 21.17 12.90
N THR A 18 -0.28 20.27 11.93
CA THR A 18 0.22 18.89 11.93
C THR A 18 1.43 18.71 11.04
N ALA A 19 2.47 18.06 11.55
CA ALA A 19 3.62 17.62 10.76
C ALA A 19 3.25 16.39 9.91
N PHE A 20 3.77 16.31 8.67
CA PHE A 20 3.57 15.17 7.76
C PHE A 20 4.88 14.83 7.04
N PRO A 21 5.36 13.60 7.16
CA PRO A 21 4.97 12.59 8.16
C PRO A 21 5.36 12.99 9.59
N LEU A 22 4.75 12.39 10.60
CA LEU A 22 5.27 12.46 11.97
C LEU A 22 6.54 11.61 12.04
N VAL A 23 7.62 12.14 12.62
CA VAL A 23 8.87 11.38 12.79
C VAL A 23 9.09 11.08 14.26
N LEU A 24 9.27 9.80 14.57
CA LEU A 24 9.43 9.26 15.91
C LEU A 24 10.76 8.53 16.03
N MET A 25 11.49 8.82 17.10
CA MET A 25 12.70 8.09 17.48
C MET A 25 12.52 7.49 18.87
N PRO A 26 12.94 6.24 19.12
CA PRO A 26 12.85 5.65 20.43
C PRO A 26 13.73 6.43 21.41
N SER A 27 13.25 6.57 22.66
CA SER A 27 14.01 7.24 23.75
C SER A 27 15.18 6.39 24.27
N HIS A 28 15.19 5.10 23.94
CA HIS A 28 16.24 4.14 24.30
C HIS A 28 16.33 3.03 23.25
N GLN A 29 17.37 2.22 23.30
CA GLN A 29 17.54 1.09 22.40
C GLN A 29 16.48 0.02 22.66
N MET A 30 15.77 -0.39 21.62
CA MET A 30 14.70 -1.38 21.72
C MET A 30 15.27 -2.80 21.52
N ALA A 31 15.19 -3.61 22.57
CA ALA A 31 15.58 -5.02 22.49
C ALA A 31 14.51 -5.85 21.74
N ASN A 32 13.24 -5.56 22.00
CA ASN A 32 12.05 -6.12 21.35
C ASN A 32 11.02 -5.00 21.08
N PHE A 33 9.82 -5.35 20.64
CA PHE A 33 8.76 -4.39 20.32
C PHE A 33 7.54 -4.48 21.25
N ASP A 34 7.69 -5.05 22.45
CA ASP A 34 6.60 -5.14 23.43
C ASP A 34 6.08 -3.77 23.85
N GLU A 35 6.98 -2.80 24.00
CA GLU A 35 6.61 -1.42 24.33
C GLU A 35 5.83 -0.74 23.18
N VAL A 36 6.11 -1.09 21.93
CA VAL A 36 5.31 -0.65 20.77
C VAL A 36 3.90 -1.23 20.87
N ALA A 37 3.77 -2.53 21.18
CA ALA A 37 2.48 -3.17 21.38
C ALA A 37 1.67 -2.53 22.51
N GLN A 38 2.31 -2.15 23.61
CA GLN A 38 1.66 -1.44 24.71
C GLN A 38 1.17 -0.03 24.35
N GLN A 39 1.84 0.64 23.41
CA GLN A 39 1.50 1.99 22.97
C GLN A 39 0.77 2.05 21.62
N ARG A 40 0.35 0.90 21.08
CA ARG A 40 -0.25 0.82 19.74
C ARG A 40 -1.43 1.76 19.55
N GLU A 41 -2.32 1.88 20.52
CA GLU A 41 -3.50 2.75 20.43
C GLU A 41 -3.10 4.22 20.29
N ALA A 42 -2.12 4.66 21.09
CA ALA A 42 -1.60 6.03 20.99
C ALA A 42 -0.90 6.27 19.66
N LEU A 43 -0.14 5.30 19.15
CA LEU A 43 0.53 5.39 17.84
C LEU A 43 -0.49 5.41 16.69
N MET A 44 -1.55 4.60 16.78
CA MET A 44 -2.63 4.62 15.78
C MET A 44 -3.41 5.95 15.82
N ALA A 45 -3.64 6.53 16.99
CA ALA A 45 -4.23 7.87 17.09
C ALA A 45 -3.33 8.95 16.46
N GLN A 46 -2.01 8.87 16.67
CA GLN A 46 -1.06 9.77 16.00
C GLN A 46 -1.06 9.56 14.46
N LEU A 47 -1.15 8.32 14.00
CA LEU A 47 -1.27 8.02 12.58
C LEU A 47 -2.51 8.66 11.97
N ALA A 48 -3.66 8.59 12.64
CA ALA A 48 -4.90 9.21 12.18
C ALA A 48 -4.77 10.75 12.06
N ILE A 49 -4.06 11.40 12.99
CA ILE A 49 -3.83 12.85 12.98
C ILE A 49 -2.85 13.25 11.85
N HIS A 50 -1.74 12.52 11.76
CA HIS A 50 -0.61 12.89 10.90
C HIS A 50 -0.65 12.25 9.51
N GLY A 51 -1.45 11.20 9.28
CA GLY A 51 -1.55 10.46 8.00
C GLY A 51 -0.39 9.52 7.71
N ALA A 52 0.78 9.76 8.27
CA ALA A 52 1.93 8.86 8.18
C ALA A 52 2.88 9.05 9.38
N ILE A 53 3.52 7.97 9.80
CA ILE A 53 4.56 7.99 10.83
C ILE A 53 5.85 7.39 10.24
N VAL A 54 6.97 8.05 10.44
CA VAL A 54 8.30 7.52 10.15
C VAL A 54 8.99 7.17 11.47
N PHE A 55 9.27 5.91 11.66
CA PHE A 55 10.07 5.43 12.80
C PHE A 55 11.53 5.37 12.40
N ARG A 56 12.41 6.02 13.16
CA ARG A 56 13.85 6.01 12.94
C ARG A 56 14.60 5.47 14.14
N GLY A 57 15.68 4.71 13.90
CA GLY A 57 16.52 4.21 14.99
C GLY A 57 15.88 3.10 15.83
N CYS A 58 14.84 2.42 15.35
CA CYS A 58 14.18 1.32 16.06
C CYS A 58 14.94 -0.01 15.98
N GLY A 59 16.14 -0.04 15.41
CA GLY A 59 16.94 -1.26 15.32
C GLY A 59 16.35 -2.32 14.40
N ILE A 60 15.59 -1.92 13.39
CA ILE A 60 15.07 -2.83 12.36
C ILE A 60 16.17 -2.99 11.31
N THR A 61 16.79 -4.16 11.29
CA THR A 61 17.98 -4.46 10.47
C THR A 61 17.72 -5.51 9.41
N ASP A 62 16.60 -6.22 9.51
CA ASP A 62 16.26 -7.35 8.64
C ASP A 62 14.74 -7.59 8.60
N ASP A 63 14.33 -8.50 7.73
CA ASP A 63 12.92 -8.86 7.51
C ASP A 63 12.25 -9.37 8.78
N GLN A 64 12.94 -10.18 9.59
CA GLN A 64 12.36 -10.79 10.79
C GLN A 64 12.08 -9.73 11.85
N ARG A 65 13.00 -8.80 12.05
CA ARG A 65 12.78 -7.68 12.95
C ARG A 65 11.69 -6.74 12.45
N PHE A 66 11.60 -6.56 11.13
CA PHE A 66 10.50 -5.78 10.53
C PHE A 66 9.15 -6.48 10.73
N ASP A 67 9.06 -7.80 10.52
CA ASP A 67 7.86 -8.58 10.78
C ASP A 67 7.43 -8.47 12.26
N CYS A 68 8.38 -8.62 13.20
CA CYS A 68 8.12 -8.42 14.63
C CYS A 68 7.59 -7.02 14.95
N PHE A 69 8.17 -5.97 14.34
CA PHE A 69 7.73 -4.59 14.54
C PHE A 69 6.29 -4.40 14.03
N VAL A 70 5.98 -4.87 12.84
CA VAL A 70 4.61 -4.80 12.26
C VAL A 70 3.62 -5.59 13.12
N THR A 71 4.02 -6.78 13.58
CA THR A 71 3.19 -7.64 14.44
C THR A 71 2.82 -6.96 15.76
N ALA A 72 3.69 -6.11 16.31
CA ALA A 72 3.44 -5.38 17.56
C ALA A 72 2.22 -4.44 17.48
N PHE A 73 1.82 -4.01 16.28
CA PHE A 73 0.59 -3.22 16.09
C PHE A 73 -0.69 -4.05 16.19
N GLY A 74 -0.62 -5.38 16.20
CA GLY A 74 -1.77 -6.27 16.35
C GLY A 74 -2.80 -6.15 15.21
N LEU A 75 -2.37 -5.69 14.05
CA LEU A 75 -3.21 -5.55 12.88
C LEU A 75 -3.32 -6.89 12.14
N GLU A 76 -4.50 -7.13 11.57
CA GLU A 76 -4.70 -8.30 10.71
C GLU A 76 -3.77 -8.25 9.50
N ASN A 77 -3.17 -9.40 9.17
CA ASN A 77 -2.31 -9.52 8.01
C ASN A 77 -3.15 -9.51 6.73
N PHE A 78 -2.68 -8.79 5.72
CA PHE A 78 -3.21 -8.84 4.37
C PHE A 78 -2.15 -9.50 3.47
N PRO A 79 -2.23 -10.83 3.27
CA PRO A 79 -1.21 -11.56 2.51
C PRO A 79 -1.19 -11.12 1.06
N TYR A 80 0.00 -10.81 0.54
CA TYR A 80 0.12 -10.38 -0.85
C TYR A 80 -0.36 -11.44 -1.85
N ALA A 81 -0.22 -12.72 -1.51
CA ALA A 81 -0.71 -13.82 -2.33
C ALA A 81 -2.23 -13.77 -2.58
N GLU A 82 -2.99 -13.24 -1.61
CA GLU A 82 -4.45 -13.09 -1.71
C GLU A 82 -4.87 -11.77 -2.39
N SER A 83 -3.91 -10.90 -2.70
CA SER A 83 -4.18 -9.63 -3.36
C SER A 83 -4.47 -9.83 -4.86
N LEU A 84 -5.30 -8.96 -5.41
CA LEU A 84 -5.57 -8.89 -6.85
C LEU A 84 -4.56 -7.98 -7.59
N SER A 85 -3.44 -7.63 -6.95
CA SER A 85 -2.37 -6.86 -7.57
C SER A 85 -1.57 -7.74 -8.52
N ASN A 86 -1.26 -7.24 -9.70
CA ASN A 86 -0.40 -7.90 -10.68
C ASN A 86 1.08 -7.50 -10.57
N ALA A 87 1.47 -6.69 -9.59
CA ALA A 87 2.87 -6.34 -9.35
C ALA A 87 3.69 -7.57 -8.93
N VAL A 88 4.93 -7.64 -9.41
CA VAL A 88 5.86 -8.72 -9.04
C VAL A 88 6.53 -8.37 -7.71
N ARG A 89 6.35 -9.23 -6.72
CA ARG A 89 6.94 -9.09 -5.37
C ARG A 89 7.36 -10.47 -4.85
N ARG A 90 8.35 -10.52 -3.98
CA ARG A 90 8.84 -11.75 -3.36
C ARG A 90 8.53 -11.72 -1.87
N ASN A 91 7.86 -12.76 -1.38
CA ASN A 91 7.63 -12.93 0.04
C ASN A 91 8.96 -13.25 0.75
N ARG A 92 9.21 -12.58 1.88
CA ARG A 92 10.38 -12.75 2.75
C ARG A 92 9.99 -13.41 4.07
N THR A 93 8.83 -13.02 4.60
CA THR A 93 8.14 -13.64 5.74
C THR A 93 6.65 -13.73 5.40
N PRO A 94 5.80 -14.31 6.27
CA PRO A 94 4.35 -14.30 6.02
C PRO A 94 3.73 -12.89 5.87
N ARG A 95 4.39 -11.83 6.40
CA ARG A 95 3.90 -10.44 6.33
C ARG A 95 4.76 -9.54 5.48
N VAL A 96 6.04 -9.86 5.34
CA VAL A 96 7.02 -9.00 4.68
C VAL A 96 7.29 -9.50 3.28
N PHE A 97 7.25 -8.61 2.32
CA PHE A 97 7.58 -8.86 0.92
C PHE A 97 8.33 -7.66 0.34
N THR A 98 9.05 -7.89 -0.76
CA THR A 98 9.81 -6.82 -1.42
C THR A 98 8.89 -5.70 -1.89
N ALA A 99 9.43 -4.50 -2.08
CA ALA A 99 8.77 -3.47 -2.88
C ALA A 99 8.57 -3.98 -4.33
N ASN A 100 7.83 -3.24 -5.14
CA ASN A 100 7.66 -3.61 -6.55
C ASN A 100 9.04 -3.74 -7.23
N GLU A 101 9.28 -4.89 -7.86
CA GLU A 101 10.53 -5.18 -8.59
C GLU A 101 10.50 -4.69 -10.05
N ALA A 102 9.77 -3.61 -10.32
CA ALA A 102 9.73 -3.00 -11.65
C ALA A 102 11.14 -2.59 -12.11
N PRO A 103 11.43 -2.65 -13.43
CA PRO A 103 12.64 -2.10 -14.00
C PRO A 103 12.87 -0.63 -13.62
N ARG A 104 14.14 -0.20 -13.58
CA ARG A 104 14.53 1.14 -13.08
C ARG A 104 14.00 2.30 -13.91
N ASP A 105 13.69 2.07 -15.16
CA ASP A 105 13.14 3.03 -16.14
C ASP A 105 11.62 3.15 -16.06
N VAL A 106 10.96 2.31 -15.27
CA VAL A 106 9.52 2.40 -15.05
C VAL A 106 9.22 3.45 -14.00
N GLU A 107 8.52 4.51 -14.40
CA GLU A 107 8.05 5.54 -13.49
C GLU A 107 6.83 5.04 -12.70
N ILE A 108 6.90 5.15 -11.35
CA ILE A 108 5.80 4.79 -10.47
C ILE A 108 5.23 6.07 -9.86
N PHE A 109 4.04 6.46 -10.30
CA PHE A 109 3.35 7.65 -9.81
C PHE A 109 2.81 7.45 -8.39
N LEU A 110 2.51 8.56 -7.71
CA LEU A 110 1.78 8.54 -6.44
C LEU A 110 0.43 7.82 -6.60
N HIS A 111 0.19 6.82 -5.78
CA HIS A 111 -1.03 6.01 -5.79
C HIS A 111 -1.35 5.51 -4.37
N HIS A 112 -2.60 5.14 -4.15
CA HIS A 112 -2.96 4.32 -3.01
C HIS A 112 -2.71 2.86 -3.35
N GLU A 113 -2.16 2.10 -2.42
CA GLU A 113 -1.89 0.68 -2.64
C GLU A 113 -3.17 -0.08 -2.97
N MET A 114 -3.17 -0.78 -4.10
CA MET A 114 -4.28 -1.59 -4.60
C MET A 114 -5.59 -0.81 -4.83
N ALA A 115 -5.54 0.50 -5.07
CA ALA A 115 -6.73 1.31 -5.34
C ALA A 115 -7.53 0.83 -6.56
N GLN A 116 -6.87 0.15 -7.50
CA GLN A 116 -7.44 -0.42 -8.72
C GLN A 116 -8.14 -1.77 -8.50
N THR A 117 -8.29 -2.23 -7.26
CA THR A 117 -8.95 -3.50 -6.92
C THR A 117 -9.99 -3.31 -5.82
N PRO A 118 -11.00 -4.18 -5.70
CA PRO A 118 -11.95 -4.10 -4.60
C PRO A 118 -11.36 -4.54 -3.25
N LEU A 119 -10.22 -5.26 -3.27
CA LEU A 119 -9.51 -5.74 -2.08
C LEU A 119 -8.22 -4.94 -1.90
N PHE A 120 -8.08 -4.26 -0.77
CA PHE A 120 -6.94 -3.38 -0.49
C PHE A 120 -6.61 -3.36 1.02
N PRO A 121 -5.34 -3.16 1.40
CA PRO A 121 -4.93 -3.07 2.80
C PRO A 121 -5.41 -1.74 3.41
N ARG A 122 -5.76 -1.76 4.70
CA ARG A 122 -6.09 -0.53 5.46
C ARG A 122 -4.84 0.23 5.87
N TYR A 123 -3.75 -0.47 6.16
CA TYR A 123 -2.48 0.09 6.61
C TYR A 123 -1.34 -0.49 5.79
N LEU A 124 -0.32 0.30 5.59
CA LEU A 124 0.85 -0.06 4.83
C LEU A 124 2.10 0.29 5.62
N PHE A 125 3.02 -0.66 5.70
CA PHE A 125 4.31 -0.49 6.35
C PHE A 125 5.42 -0.63 5.31
N PHE A 126 6.41 0.26 5.38
CA PHE A 126 7.63 0.19 4.59
C PHE A 126 8.84 0.15 5.51
N CYS A 127 9.83 -0.63 5.14
CA CYS A 127 11.14 -0.63 5.76
C CYS A 127 12.21 -0.41 4.71
N CYS A 128 13.15 0.49 4.99
CA CYS A 128 14.32 0.69 4.17
C CYS A 128 15.48 -0.08 4.80
N GLU A 129 15.79 -1.26 4.28
CA GLU A 129 16.94 -2.07 4.73
C GLU A 129 18.28 -1.42 4.34
N GLN A 130 18.34 -0.88 3.12
CA GLN A 130 19.53 -0.24 2.60
C GLN A 130 19.17 1.07 1.91
N ALA A 131 19.64 2.17 2.45
CA ALA A 131 19.43 3.47 1.84
C ALA A 131 20.19 3.58 0.51
N ALA A 132 19.53 4.18 -0.49
CA ALA A 132 20.19 4.48 -1.75
C ALA A 132 21.30 5.54 -1.55
N ALA A 133 22.42 5.38 -2.28
CA ALA A 133 23.50 6.36 -2.25
C ALA A 133 23.09 7.72 -2.83
N VAL A 134 22.20 7.71 -3.84
CA VAL A 134 21.64 8.90 -4.49
C VAL A 134 20.17 8.63 -4.82
N GLY A 135 19.29 9.58 -4.55
CA GLY A 135 17.86 9.45 -4.80
C GLY A 135 17.19 8.44 -3.86
N GLY A 136 16.25 7.62 -4.40
CA GLY A 136 15.60 6.53 -3.69
C GLY A 136 14.60 6.96 -2.60
N ALA A 137 14.22 8.22 -2.56
CA ALA A 137 13.20 8.69 -1.62
C ALA A 137 11.84 8.09 -1.96
N THR A 138 11.07 7.72 -0.95
CA THR A 138 9.66 7.36 -1.09
C THR A 138 8.82 8.62 -0.91
N PRO A 139 8.24 9.18 -2.00
CA PRO A 139 7.41 10.37 -1.89
C PRO A 139 6.08 10.03 -1.21
N LEU A 140 5.64 10.90 -0.32
CA LEU A 140 4.36 10.77 0.35
C LEU A 140 3.47 11.98 0.04
N CYS A 141 2.17 11.73 -0.13
CA CYS A 141 1.16 12.77 -0.31
C CYS A 141 0.02 12.54 0.67
N ARG A 142 -0.43 13.60 1.31
CA ARG A 142 -1.58 13.57 2.21
C ARG A 142 -2.87 13.69 1.40
N SER A 143 -3.62 12.61 1.29
CA SER A 143 -4.76 12.47 0.38
C SER A 143 -5.95 13.35 0.76
N ASP A 144 -6.20 13.58 2.05
CA ASP A 144 -7.24 14.49 2.53
C ASP A 144 -6.95 15.94 2.12
N VAL A 145 -5.69 16.37 2.25
CA VAL A 145 -5.25 17.71 1.81
C VAL A 145 -5.32 17.84 0.29
N LEU A 146 -4.92 16.78 -0.43
CA LEU A 146 -5.04 16.74 -1.90
C LEU A 146 -6.51 16.86 -2.33
N LEU A 147 -7.41 16.10 -1.69
CA LEU A 147 -8.84 16.17 -1.98
C LEU A 147 -9.40 17.58 -1.77
N GLN A 148 -9.12 18.21 -0.64
CA GLN A 148 -9.55 19.61 -0.37
C GLN A 148 -9.08 20.57 -1.44
N ARG A 149 -7.84 20.46 -1.90
CA ARG A 149 -7.30 21.30 -2.97
C ARG A 149 -7.95 21.04 -4.32
N LEU A 150 -8.27 19.79 -4.62
CA LEU A 150 -8.98 19.41 -5.85
C LEU A 150 -10.44 19.88 -5.81
N GLU A 151 -11.13 19.77 -4.69
CA GLU A 151 -12.49 20.30 -4.50
C GLU A 151 -12.57 21.81 -4.78
N ALA A 152 -11.61 22.55 -4.24
CA ALA A 152 -11.54 23.99 -4.45
C ALA A 152 -11.27 24.37 -5.92
N ARG A 153 -10.49 23.58 -6.66
CA ARG A 153 -10.08 23.88 -8.04
C ARG A 153 -10.97 23.27 -9.10
N LEU A 154 -11.49 22.07 -8.85
CA LEU A 154 -12.19 21.22 -9.81
C LEU A 154 -13.47 20.60 -9.21
N PRO A 155 -14.39 21.39 -8.64
CA PRO A 155 -15.53 20.87 -7.89
C PRO A 155 -16.39 19.90 -8.73
N ARG A 156 -16.71 20.26 -9.98
CA ARG A 156 -17.51 19.40 -10.87
C ARG A 156 -16.83 18.07 -11.19
N PHE A 157 -15.50 18.02 -11.24
CA PHE A 157 -14.76 16.77 -11.43
C PHE A 157 -14.88 15.89 -10.18
N ILE A 158 -14.70 16.48 -9.01
CA ILE A 158 -14.81 15.75 -7.74
C ILE A 158 -16.23 15.22 -7.51
N ASP A 159 -17.25 16.00 -7.83
CA ASP A 159 -18.65 15.54 -7.76
C ASP A 159 -18.87 14.31 -8.65
N ARG A 160 -18.35 14.32 -9.88
CA ARG A 160 -18.41 13.16 -10.77
C ARG A 160 -17.62 11.95 -10.23
N CYS A 161 -16.48 12.18 -9.57
CA CYS A 161 -15.71 11.11 -8.94
C CYS A 161 -16.50 10.44 -7.80
N ARG A 162 -17.24 11.22 -7.01
CA ARG A 162 -18.11 10.70 -5.95
C ARG A 162 -19.29 9.91 -6.50
N GLU A 163 -19.90 10.43 -7.56
CA GLU A 163 -21.12 9.85 -8.15
C GLU A 163 -20.84 8.57 -8.93
N LYS A 164 -19.75 8.55 -9.72
CA LYS A 164 -19.52 7.50 -10.73
C LYS A 164 -18.47 6.48 -10.34
N GLY A 165 -17.48 6.87 -9.54
CA GLY A 165 -16.29 6.06 -9.33
C GLY A 165 -15.44 5.89 -10.60
N ALA A 166 -14.64 4.83 -10.65
CA ALA A 166 -13.86 4.44 -11.83
C ALA A 166 -13.81 2.92 -12.00
N CYS A 167 -13.78 2.48 -13.25
CA CYS A 167 -13.47 1.11 -13.63
C CYS A 167 -12.01 1.03 -14.05
N TYR A 168 -11.35 -0.06 -13.67
CA TYR A 168 -9.96 -0.34 -14.04
C TYR A 168 -9.92 -1.57 -14.92
N SER A 169 -9.19 -1.50 -16.03
CA SER A 169 -9.00 -2.61 -16.96
C SER A 169 -7.53 -2.99 -17.02
N LEU A 170 -7.26 -4.28 -17.05
CA LEU A 170 -5.92 -4.82 -17.22
C LEU A 170 -5.97 -6.15 -17.98
N VAL A 171 -4.82 -6.54 -18.52
CA VAL A 171 -4.62 -7.86 -19.13
C VAL A 171 -3.63 -8.64 -18.27
N MET A 172 -4.06 -9.78 -17.77
CA MET A 172 -3.22 -10.71 -17.02
C MET A 172 -2.68 -11.77 -17.98
N PRO A 173 -1.36 -12.02 -18.01
CA PRO A 173 -0.78 -13.06 -18.88
C PRO A 173 -1.14 -14.45 -18.40
N GLY A 174 -1.10 -15.43 -19.31
CA GLY A 174 -1.25 -16.86 -18.99
C GLY A 174 -0.06 -17.43 -18.21
N VAL A 175 1.14 -16.89 -18.50
CA VAL A 175 2.40 -17.22 -17.80
C VAL A 175 2.99 -15.93 -17.23
N ALA A 176 3.52 -16.00 -16.00
CA ALA A 176 4.09 -14.83 -15.34
C ALA A 176 5.26 -14.24 -16.14
N ASP A 177 5.21 -12.93 -16.38
CA ASP A 177 6.29 -12.13 -16.97
C ASP A 177 6.99 -11.32 -15.86
N GLN A 178 8.10 -11.85 -15.39
CA GLN A 178 8.88 -11.20 -14.31
C GLN A 178 9.61 -9.93 -14.79
N ALA A 179 9.75 -9.72 -16.09
CA ALA A 179 10.45 -8.56 -16.63
C ALA A 179 9.58 -7.29 -16.65
N SER A 180 8.27 -7.41 -16.64
CA SER A 180 7.36 -6.28 -16.76
C SER A 180 7.10 -5.52 -15.45
N GLY A 181 7.47 -6.07 -14.28
CA GLY A 181 7.10 -5.51 -12.97
C GLY A 181 5.60 -5.59 -12.63
N GLN A 182 4.75 -5.91 -13.60
CA GLN A 182 3.29 -6.13 -13.46
C GLN A 182 2.85 -7.43 -14.15
N GLY A 183 3.68 -8.43 -14.13
CA GLY A 183 3.54 -9.64 -14.90
C GLY A 183 3.08 -10.87 -14.12
N ARG A 184 2.38 -10.75 -13.00
CA ARG A 184 1.76 -11.92 -12.37
C ARG A 184 0.76 -12.54 -13.34
N SER A 185 0.81 -13.89 -13.46
CA SER A 185 -0.20 -14.61 -14.24
C SER A 185 -1.60 -14.43 -13.64
N TRP A 186 -2.64 -14.68 -14.43
CA TRP A 186 -4.00 -14.67 -13.89
C TRP A 186 -4.21 -15.76 -12.82
N ARG A 187 -3.49 -16.90 -12.94
CA ARG A 187 -3.51 -17.95 -11.92
C ARG A 187 -2.99 -17.43 -10.58
N ASP A 188 -1.82 -16.83 -10.59
CA ASP A 188 -1.21 -16.26 -9.38
C ASP A 188 -2.02 -15.09 -8.82
N THR A 189 -2.55 -14.23 -9.71
CA THR A 189 -3.29 -13.03 -9.31
C THR A 189 -4.64 -13.37 -8.69
N LEU A 190 -5.33 -14.35 -9.24
CA LEU A 190 -6.65 -14.78 -8.75
C LEU A 190 -6.56 -15.91 -7.70
N GLY A 191 -5.38 -16.54 -7.52
CA GLY A 191 -5.18 -17.66 -6.60
C GLY A 191 -5.93 -18.91 -7.03
N VAL A 192 -5.95 -19.23 -8.34
CA VAL A 192 -6.73 -20.32 -8.92
C VAL A 192 -5.93 -21.08 -9.99
N GLU A 193 -6.33 -22.33 -10.28
CA GLU A 193 -5.60 -23.19 -11.21
C GLU A 193 -6.32 -23.40 -12.55
N SER A 194 -7.64 -23.17 -12.62
CA SER A 194 -8.43 -23.41 -13.84
C SER A 194 -9.18 -22.15 -14.31
N ARG A 195 -9.60 -22.15 -15.58
CA ARG A 195 -10.41 -21.06 -16.15
C ARG A 195 -11.75 -20.93 -15.45
N GLU A 196 -12.40 -22.05 -15.16
CA GLU A 196 -13.70 -22.09 -14.48
C GLU A 196 -13.60 -21.48 -13.08
N ALA A 197 -12.53 -21.78 -12.35
CA ALA A 197 -12.27 -21.19 -11.04
C ALA A 197 -11.97 -19.68 -11.14
N ALA A 198 -11.23 -19.25 -12.18
CA ALA A 198 -10.96 -17.85 -12.45
C ALA A 198 -12.26 -17.08 -12.74
N GLU A 199 -13.11 -17.61 -13.60
CA GLU A 199 -14.42 -17.01 -13.92
C GLU A 199 -15.33 -16.94 -12.71
N ALA A 200 -15.40 -17.99 -11.90
CA ALA A 200 -16.15 -17.99 -10.65
C ALA A 200 -15.64 -16.94 -9.67
N ARG A 201 -14.30 -16.80 -9.54
CA ARG A 201 -13.67 -15.77 -8.70
C ARG A 201 -13.99 -14.37 -9.19
N LEU A 202 -13.87 -14.11 -10.50
CA LEU A 202 -14.18 -12.82 -11.12
C LEU A 202 -15.66 -12.47 -10.98
N ALA A 203 -16.56 -13.45 -11.20
CA ALA A 203 -17.99 -13.25 -11.02
C ALA A 203 -18.33 -12.89 -9.56
N SER A 204 -17.68 -13.53 -8.57
CA SER A 204 -17.88 -13.21 -7.15
C SER A 204 -17.43 -11.79 -6.74
N LEU A 205 -16.64 -11.14 -7.59
CA LEU A 205 -16.11 -9.78 -7.40
C LEU A 205 -16.73 -8.78 -8.36
N ASP A 206 -17.78 -9.16 -9.09
CA ASP A 206 -18.48 -8.35 -10.10
C ASP A 206 -17.57 -7.82 -11.23
N TYR A 207 -16.50 -8.55 -11.56
CA TYR A 207 -15.65 -8.21 -12.69
C TYR A 207 -16.33 -8.60 -14.02
N GLN A 208 -16.02 -7.85 -15.06
CA GLN A 208 -16.21 -8.27 -16.45
C GLN A 208 -14.89 -8.85 -16.96
N TRP A 209 -14.95 -9.90 -17.81
CA TRP A 209 -13.74 -10.52 -18.35
C TRP A 209 -13.92 -11.02 -19.76
N ARG A 210 -12.77 -11.23 -20.40
CA ARG A 210 -12.68 -11.85 -21.73
C ARG A 210 -11.35 -12.58 -21.86
N TRP A 211 -11.40 -13.84 -22.28
CA TRP A 211 -10.22 -14.59 -22.67
C TRP A 211 -9.66 -14.08 -23.99
N LEU A 212 -8.35 -13.95 -24.06
CA LEU A 212 -7.57 -13.53 -25.19
C LEU A 212 -6.68 -14.69 -25.67
N PRO A 213 -6.03 -14.57 -26.88
CA PRO A 213 -4.98 -15.51 -27.30
C PRO A 213 -3.88 -15.67 -26.24
N GLU A 214 -3.10 -16.74 -26.38
CA GLU A 214 -1.98 -17.04 -25.48
C GLU A 214 -2.36 -17.17 -23.99
N GLU A 215 -3.54 -17.70 -23.72
CA GLU A 215 -4.06 -17.84 -22.35
C GLU A 215 -4.15 -16.52 -21.56
N CYS A 216 -4.11 -15.36 -22.23
CA CYS A 216 -4.27 -14.08 -21.54
C CYS A 216 -5.72 -13.83 -21.13
N LEU A 217 -5.90 -13.08 -20.04
CA LEU A 217 -7.19 -12.76 -19.44
C LEU A 217 -7.34 -11.23 -19.31
N ALA A 218 -8.18 -10.62 -20.13
CA ALA A 218 -8.57 -9.23 -19.96
C ALA A 218 -9.69 -9.13 -18.94
N VAL A 219 -9.55 -8.24 -17.96
CA VAL A 219 -10.54 -8.01 -16.90
C VAL A 219 -10.83 -6.52 -16.74
N THR A 220 -12.06 -6.23 -16.29
CA THR A 220 -12.46 -4.86 -15.91
C THR A 220 -13.22 -4.93 -14.59
N THR A 221 -12.84 -4.11 -13.64
CA THR A 221 -13.50 -4.03 -12.32
C THR A 221 -14.92 -3.48 -12.44
N PRO A 222 -15.80 -3.72 -11.46
CA PRO A 222 -16.96 -2.85 -11.26
C PRO A 222 -16.50 -1.40 -11.01
N ALA A 223 -17.43 -0.46 -11.01
CA ALA A 223 -17.13 0.92 -10.64
C ALA A 223 -16.70 0.98 -9.16
N LEU A 224 -15.42 1.27 -8.92
CA LEU A 224 -14.86 1.41 -7.58
C LEU A 224 -14.93 2.86 -7.13
N PRO A 225 -15.21 3.14 -5.84
CA PRO A 225 -15.19 4.50 -5.31
C PRO A 225 -13.81 5.15 -5.46
N LEU A 226 -13.74 6.31 -6.10
CA LEU A 226 -12.50 7.10 -6.22
C LEU A 226 -12.20 7.90 -4.94
N ILE A 227 -13.21 8.20 -4.15
CA ILE A 227 -13.09 8.91 -2.88
C ILE A 227 -13.69 8.00 -1.82
N ARG A 228 -12.89 7.67 -0.81
CA ARG A 228 -13.28 6.80 0.29
C ARG A 228 -13.12 7.54 1.59
N GLN A 229 -14.09 7.41 2.48
CA GLN A 229 -13.96 7.84 3.86
C GLN A 229 -13.37 6.67 4.64
N THR A 230 -12.21 6.91 5.25
CA THR A 230 -11.62 5.95 6.19
C THR A 230 -12.11 6.31 7.58
N SER A 231 -12.62 5.31 8.33
CA SER A 231 -12.82 5.48 9.77
C SER A 231 -11.46 5.63 10.43
N ALA A 232 -11.28 6.71 11.16
CA ALA A 232 -10.13 6.91 12.02
C ALA A 232 -10.09 5.86 13.13
#